data_687f66babb4ebe66db308f405ecdfafe
#
_entry.id   687f66babb4ebe66db308f405ecdfafe
#
_cell.length_a   1.000
_cell.length_b   1.000
_cell.length_c   1.000
_cell.angle_alpha   90.00
_cell.angle_beta   90.00
_cell.angle_gamma   90.00
#
_symmetry.space_group_name_H-M   'P 1'
#
loop_
_entity.id
_entity.type
_entity.pdbx_description
1 polymer ?
#
loop_
_entity_poly.entity_id
_entity_poly.type
_entity_poly.pdbx_seq_one_letter_code
_entity_poly.pdbx_strand_id
1 'polypeptide(L)'
;MAEFRLPKDSVVQQGKTFNAANGSKNTKRFAIYRWDPSSGENPRTDTYEIDLDSCGPMVLDAVLKIKNEVDSTLSFRRSCREGVCGSCAMNIDGTNTLACTKAISDIKGDVKIYPLPHLPVVKDLVPDLTNFYAQYAAIKPWMWTQSTPPPDRERLQSKEDRAKLDGLYECILCASCSTSCPSYWWNGDRYLGPAALLQAYRWIADSRDESMGERLDELEDPFRLFRCHTIMNCTNTCPKSLNPGKAIGEIKRMIAMRAL
;
A
#
# COMPACT_ATOMS: atom_id res chain seq x y z
N MET A 1 -19.45 -8.71 -34.47
CA MET A 1 -18.20 -8.54 -33.68
C MET A 1 -18.59 -7.93 -32.33
N ALA A 2 -18.16 -8.52 -31.22
CA ALA A 2 -18.39 -7.93 -29.92
C ALA A 2 -17.54 -6.65 -29.80
N GLU A 3 -18.19 -5.52 -29.59
CA GLU A 3 -17.52 -4.24 -29.39
C GLU A 3 -17.20 -4.10 -27.91
N PHE A 4 -15.90 -4.13 -27.56
CA PHE A 4 -15.47 -3.90 -26.19
C PHE A 4 -15.56 -2.40 -25.90
N ARG A 5 -16.61 -2.02 -25.15
CA ARG A 5 -16.74 -0.66 -24.61
C ARG A 5 -16.44 -0.68 -23.11
N LEU A 6 -15.60 0.23 -22.66
CA LEU A 6 -15.44 0.46 -21.24
C LEU A 6 -16.77 0.95 -20.64
N PRO A 7 -17.14 0.52 -19.43
CA PRO A 7 -18.28 1.09 -18.72
C PRO A 7 -18.18 2.61 -18.67
N LYS A 8 -19.32 3.32 -18.71
CA LYS A 8 -19.36 4.79 -18.76
C LYS A 8 -18.57 5.42 -17.61
N ASP A 9 -18.69 4.88 -16.44
CA ASP A 9 -18.10 5.31 -15.18
C ASP A 9 -16.63 4.89 -15.00
N SER A 10 -16.07 4.08 -15.90
CA SER A 10 -14.64 3.75 -15.94
C SER A 10 -13.80 4.74 -16.75
N VAL A 11 -14.42 5.69 -17.41
CA VAL A 11 -13.74 6.66 -18.27
C VAL A 11 -13.28 7.85 -17.42
N VAL A 12 -11.96 8.04 -17.31
CA VAL A 12 -11.37 9.23 -16.68
C VAL A 12 -11.38 10.38 -17.70
N GLN A 13 -12.06 11.47 -17.38
CA GLN A 13 -12.17 12.66 -18.22
C GLN A 13 -11.02 13.63 -17.95
N GLN A 14 -10.77 14.53 -18.91
CA GLN A 14 -9.92 15.68 -18.66
C GLN A 14 -10.67 16.68 -17.77
N GLY A 15 -10.04 17.11 -16.71
CA GLY A 15 -10.61 18.03 -15.73
C GLY A 15 -10.11 19.47 -15.90
N LYS A 16 -10.03 20.17 -14.79
CA LYS A 16 -9.63 21.58 -14.71
C LYS A 16 -8.11 21.73 -14.78
N THR A 17 -7.67 22.91 -15.24
CA THR A 17 -6.26 23.31 -15.18
C THR A 17 -6.14 24.55 -14.30
N PHE A 18 -5.23 24.48 -13.34
CA PHE A 18 -4.88 25.56 -12.43
C PHE A 18 -3.46 25.99 -12.72
N ASN A 19 -3.28 27.19 -13.24
CA ASN A 19 -1.97 27.72 -13.59
C ASN A 19 -1.26 28.30 -12.37
N ALA A 20 0.08 28.25 -12.38
CA ALA A 20 0.89 28.93 -11.37
C ALA A 20 0.69 30.45 -11.40
N ALA A 21 1.09 31.12 -10.32
CA ALA A 21 1.06 32.58 -10.27
C ALA A 21 1.93 33.20 -11.37
N ASN A 22 1.48 34.35 -11.91
CA ASN A 22 2.23 35.07 -12.92
C ASN A 22 3.65 35.41 -12.44
N GLY A 23 4.64 35.06 -13.26
CA GLY A 23 6.06 35.31 -12.96
C GLY A 23 6.85 34.13 -12.41
N SER A 24 6.21 33.00 -12.09
CA SER A 24 6.91 31.77 -11.70
C SER A 24 7.72 31.21 -12.87
N LYS A 25 9.03 30.97 -12.63
CA LYS A 25 9.98 30.47 -13.66
C LYS A 25 10.29 28.99 -13.52
N ASN A 26 10.13 28.43 -12.33
CA ASN A 26 10.45 27.05 -12.00
C ASN A 26 9.18 26.30 -11.63
N THR A 27 8.39 25.90 -12.63
CA THR A 27 7.11 25.26 -12.40
C THR A 27 7.13 23.76 -12.74
N LYS A 28 6.28 22.99 -12.06
CA LYS A 28 6.03 21.58 -12.31
C LYS A 28 4.53 21.33 -12.36
N ARG A 29 4.12 20.50 -13.32
CA ARG A 29 2.72 20.12 -13.49
C ARG A 29 2.41 18.85 -12.74
N PHE A 30 1.31 18.85 -12.00
CA PHE A 30 0.77 17.70 -11.27
C PHE A 30 -0.59 17.35 -11.84
N ALA A 31 -0.69 16.19 -12.48
CA ALA A 31 -1.93 15.63 -13.01
C ALA A 31 -2.52 14.68 -11.96
N ILE A 32 -3.60 15.11 -11.29
CA ILE A 32 -4.16 14.43 -10.12
C ILE A 32 -5.55 13.89 -10.44
N TYR A 33 -5.76 12.60 -10.15
CA TYR A 33 -7.08 11.97 -10.21
C TYR A 33 -8.04 12.61 -9.20
N ARG A 34 -9.22 12.96 -9.69
CA ARG A 34 -10.30 13.58 -8.92
C ARG A 34 -11.59 12.80 -9.14
N TRP A 35 -12.26 12.49 -8.06
CA TRP A 35 -13.57 11.88 -8.09
C TRP A 35 -14.34 12.17 -6.79
N ASP A 36 -15.61 12.51 -6.93
CA ASP A 36 -16.54 12.72 -5.82
C ASP A 36 -17.77 11.84 -6.04
N PRO A 37 -18.05 10.87 -5.16
CA PRO A 37 -19.19 9.95 -5.31
C PRO A 37 -20.54 10.67 -5.27
N SER A 38 -20.62 11.85 -4.64
CA SER A 38 -21.87 12.62 -4.53
C SER A 38 -22.24 13.34 -5.83
N SER A 39 -21.30 13.54 -6.75
CA SER A 39 -21.54 14.25 -8.00
C SER A 39 -22.30 13.43 -9.05
N GLY A 40 -22.21 12.10 -8.99
CA GLY A 40 -22.68 11.21 -10.05
C GLY A 40 -21.93 11.31 -11.37
N GLU A 41 -20.82 12.07 -11.41
CA GLU A 41 -19.98 12.28 -12.58
C GLU A 41 -18.86 11.24 -12.66
N ASN A 42 -18.34 11.03 -13.88
CA ASN A 42 -17.15 10.23 -14.09
C ASN A 42 -15.92 10.88 -13.43
N PRO A 43 -14.91 10.07 -13.01
CA PRO A 43 -13.67 10.61 -12.54
C PRO A 43 -12.98 11.45 -13.62
N ARG A 44 -12.17 12.40 -13.19
CA ARG A 44 -11.39 13.29 -14.07
C ARG A 44 -9.96 13.43 -13.57
N THR A 45 -9.10 13.97 -14.41
CA THR A 45 -7.73 14.35 -14.04
C THR A 45 -7.64 15.87 -14.05
N ASP A 46 -7.48 16.50 -12.90
CA ASP A 46 -7.19 17.92 -12.78
C ASP A 46 -5.66 18.15 -12.85
N THR A 47 -5.26 19.23 -13.52
CA THR A 47 -3.85 19.60 -13.68
C THR A 47 -3.54 20.85 -12.86
N TYR A 48 -2.53 20.76 -12.02
CA TYR A 48 -2.06 21.86 -11.16
C TYR A 48 -0.63 22.22 -11.53
N GLU A 49 -0.39 23.45 -11.92
CA GLU A 49 0.97 23.97 -12.13
C GLU A 49 1.46 24.64 -10.86
N ILE A 50 2.51 24.08 -10.27
CA ILE A 50 3.04 24.50 -8.96
C ILE A 50 4.43 25.09 -9.12
N ASP A 51 4.63 26.25 -8.53
CA ASP A 51 5.92 26.90 -8.39
C ASP A 51 6.78 26.14 -7.36
N LEU A 52 7.87 25.55 -7.83
CA LEU A 52 8.77 24.73 -7.01
C LEU A 52 9.68 25.59 -6.11
N ASP A 53 9.88 26.87 -6.41
CA ASP A 53 10.70 27.77 -5.57
C ASP A 53 10.01 28.05 -4.23
N SER A 54 8.69 27.90 -4.20
CA SER A 54 7.86 28.07 -3.00
C SER A 54 7.24 26.76 -2.49
N CYS A 55 7.77 25.60 -2.93
CA CYS A 55 7.29 24.26 -2.58
C CYS A 55 8.43 23.43 -1.97
N GLY A 56 8.11 22.57 -1.00
CA GLY A 56 9.05 21.58 -0.50
C GLY A 56 9.38 20.50 -1.56
N PRO A 57 10.44 19.70 -1.35
CA PRO A 57 11.02 18.82 -2.37
C PRO A 57 10.22 17.53 -2.62
N MET A 58 9.29 17.17 -1.73
CA MET A 58 8.57 15.89 -1.81
C MET A 58 7.21 16.05 -2.51
N VAL A 59 6.73 14.98 -3.14
CA VAL A 59 5.41 14.97 -3.77
C VAL A 59 4.30 15.33 -2.77
N LEU A 60 4.43 14.91 -1.50
CA LEU A 60 3.47 15.30 -0.47
C LEU A 60 3.43 16.81 -0.24
N ASP A 61 4.57 17.50 -0.32
CA ASP A 61 4.61 18.95 -0.13
C ASP A 61 3.80 19.68 -1.21
N ALA A 62 3.94 19.22 -2.47
CA ALA A 62 3.14 19.77 -3.57
C ALA A 62 1.64 19.48 -3.39
N VAL A 63 1.26 18.27 -2.97
CA VAL A 63 -0.15 17.91 -2.72
C VAL A 63 -0.73 18.73 -1.56
N LEU A 64 0.05 19.00 -0.52
CA LEU A 64 -0.34 19.89 0.59
C LEU A 64 -0.50 21.34 0.11
N LYS A 65 0.43 21.84 -0.70
CA LYS A 65 0.36 23.18 -1.28
C LYS A 65 -0.88 23.33 -2.16
N ILE A 66 -1.16 22.33 -3.03
CA ILE A 66 -2.38 22.32 -3.84
C ILE A 66 -3.62 22.44 -2.95
N LYS A 67 -3.74 21.60 -1.92
CA LYS A 67 -4.88 21.61 -1.02
C LYS A 67 -5.06 22.93 -0.26
N ASN A 68 -3.96 23.50 0.21
CA ASN A 68 -4.02 24.66 1.09
C ASN A 68 -4.18 25.99 0.32
N GLU A 69 -3.62 26.09 -0.88
CA GLU A 69 -3.49 27.37 -1.59
C GLU A 69 -4.27 27.41 -2.92
N VAL A 70 -4.53 26.25 -3.57
CA VAL A 70 -5.09 26.21 -4.92
C VAL A 70 -6.48 25.59 -4.94
N ASP A 71 -6.65 24.39 -4.34
CA ASP A 71 -7.90 23.63 -4.36
C ASP A 71 -8.14 22.88 -3.05
N SER A 72 -8.85 23.50 -2.14
CA SER A 72 -9.17 22.95 -0.82
C SER A 72 -10.05 21.70 -0.86
N THR A 73 -10.67 21.39 -2.01
CA THR A 73 -11.55 20.23 -2.18
C THR A 73 -10.80 18.92 -2.38
N LEU A 74 -9.48 18.95 -2.70
CA LEU A 74 -8.66 17.76 -2.89
C LEU A 74 -8.59 16.93 -1.61
N SER A 75 -8.93 15.63 -1.72
CA SER A 75 -8.95 14.69 -0.58
C SER A 75 -7.84 13.66 -0.69
N PHE A 76 -7.07 13.51 0.39
CA PHE A 76 -6.01 12.50 0.53
C PHE A 76 -5.71 12.23 2.00
N ARG A 77 -5.02 11.11 2.27
CA ARG A 77 -4.56 10.78 3.63
C ARG A 77 -3.10 11.19 3.81
N ARG A 78 -2.77 11.69 4.98
CA ARG A 78 -1.38 11.97 5.38
C ARG A 78 -1.27 12.00 6.90
N SER A 79 -0.06 11.79 7.45
CA SER A 79 0.22 11.95 8.87
C SER A 79 1.69 12.27 9.11
N CYS A 80 2.57 11.26 9.28
CA CYS A 80 3.94 11.42 9.77
C CYS A 80 4.88 12.23 8.87
N ARG A 81 4.71 12.21 7.54
CA ARG A 81 5.56 12.80 6.47
C ARG A 81 7.02 12.32 6.44
N GLU A 82 7.33 11.21 7.12
CA GLU A 82 8.70 10.66 7.25
C GLU A 82 8.77 9.15 6.94
N GLY A 83 7.77 8.62 6.20
CA GLY A 83 7.79 7.23 5.75
C GLY A 83 7.48 6.18 6.82
N VAL A 84 6.80 6.55 7.93
CA VAL A 84 6.53 5.65 9.06
C VAL A 84 5.07 5.17 9.11
N CYS A 85 4.09 6.04 8.81
CA CYS A 85 2.68 5.72 9.04
C CYS A 85 1.95 5.05 7.86
N GLY A 86 2.52 5.08 6.66
CA GLY A 86 1.89 4.51 5.45
C GLY A 86 0.70 5.29 4.89
N SER A 87 0.18 6.31 5.59
CA SER A 87 -1.09 6.99 5.24
C SER A 87 -1.07 7.66 3.87
N CYS A 88 0.06 8.20 3.43
CA CYS A 88 0.19 8.91 2.15
C CYS A 88 0.55 7.99 0.98
N ALA A 89 0.28 6.68 1.10
CA ALA A 89 0.47 5.75 -0.01
C ALA A 89 -0.50 6.06 -1.15
N MET A 90 0.05 6.20 -2.36
CA MET A 90 -0.69 6.46 -3.59
C MET A 90 0.11 5.98 -4.80
N ASN A 91 -0.49 5.96 -5.96
CA ASN A 91 0.23 5.68 -7.19
C ASN A 91 0.80 6.98 -7.73
N ILE A 92 2.12 7.07 -7.80
CA ILE A 92 2.85 8.23 -8.30
C ILE A 92 3.64 7.80 -9.53
N ASP A 93 3.31 8.37 -10.67
CA ASP A 93 3.94 8.10 -11.96
C ASP A 93 4.04 6.60 -12.27
N GLY A 94 2.94 5.87 -12.04
CA GLY A 94 2.81 4.43 -12.28
C GLY A 94 3.37 3.52 -11.17
N THR A 95 3.98 4.08 -10.13
CA THR A 95 4.55 3.31 -9.02
C THR A 95 3.78 3.57 -7.71
N ASN A 96 3.36 2.51 -7.01
CA ASN A 96 2.76 2.63 -5.69
C ASN A 96 3.85 2.93 -4.66
N THR A 97 3.79 4.10 -4.04
CA THR A 97 4.80 4.54 -3.07
C THR A 97 4.22 5.57 -2.11
N LEU A 98 5.04 6.08 -1.19
CA LEU A 98 4.65 7.12 -0.24
C LEU A 98 4.96 8.51 -0.79
N ALA A 99 3.97 9.39 -0.82
CA ALA A 99 4.14 10.76 -1.29
C ALA A 99 5.15 11.56 -0.43
N CYS A 100 5.30 11.22 0.85
CA CYS A 100 6.21 11.93 1.76
C CYS A 100 7.69 11.58 1.57
N THR A 101 8.01 10.48 0.86
CA THR A 101 9.39 10.05 0.61
C THR A 101 9.76 10.04 -0.87
N LYS A 102 8.80 10.32 -1.77
CA LYS A 102 9.06 10.43 -3.20
C LYS A 102 9.44 11.86 -3.55
N ALA A 103 10.67 12.07 -3.98
CA ALA A 103 11.15 13.39 -4.39
C ALA A 103 10.52 13.80 -5.74
N ILE A 104 10.17 15.07 -5.88
CA ILE A 104 9.65 15.64 -7.12
C ILE A 104 10.71 15.59 -8.22
N SER A 105 11.98 15.78 -7.86
CA SER A 105 13.12 15.74 -8.78
C SER A 105 13.36 14.38 -9.45
N ASP A 106 12.90 13.28 -8.81
CA ASP A 106 13.04 11.93 -9.37
C ASP A 106 12.09 11.66 -10.55
N ILE A 107 11.12 12.53 -10.77
CA ILE A 107 10.06 12.34 -11.77
C ILE A 107 10.36 13.26 -12.97
N LYS A 108 10.49 12.66 -14.14
CA LYS A 108 10.66 13.39 -15.40
C LYS A 108 9.30 13.80 -15.97
N GLY A 109 9.17 15.04 -16.45
CA GLY A 109 7.91 15.55 -17.01
C GLY A 109 6.84 15.80 -15.93
N ASP A 110 5.57 15.65 -16.30
CA ASP A 110 4.43 15.87 -15.41
C ASP A 110 4.35 14.77 -14.34
N VAL A 111 4.01 15.15 -13.11
CA VAL A 111 3.79 14.20 -12.00
C VAL A 111 2.36 13.68 -12.05
N LYS A 112 2.15 12.41 -12.32
CA LYS A 112 0.83 11.80 -12.36
C LYS A 112 0.52 11.13 -11.02
N ILE A 113 -0.62 11.49 -10.40
CA ILE A 113 -1.01 10.98 -9.08
C ILE A 113 -2.41 10.39 -9.15
N TYR A 114 -2.49 9.12 -8.75
CA TYR A 114 -3.73 8.35 -8.66
C TYR A 114 -3.88 7.73 -7.27
N PRO A 115 -5.08 7.34 -6.84
CA PRO A 115 -5.24 6.50 -5.66
C PRO A 115 -4.52 5.15 -5.86
N LEU A 116 -4.29 4.41 -4.79
CA LEU A 116 -3.78 3.03 -4.89
C LEU A 116 -4.73 2.21 -5.79
N PRO A 117 -4.21 1.52 -6.82
CA PRO A 117 -5.04 0.85 -7.81
C PRO A 117 -5.75 -0.38 -7.25
N HIS A 118 -6.83 -0.79 -7.92
CA HIS A 118 -7.60 -2.00 -7.60
C HIS A 118 -8.22 -2.04 -6.20
N LEU A 119 -8.41 -0.89 -5.59
CA LEU A 119 -9.25 -0.68 -4.41
C LEU A 119 -10.40 0.26 -4.77
N PRO A 120 -11.60 0.11 -4.18
CA PRO A 120 -12.65 1.10 -4.33
C PRO A 120 -12.15 2.48 -3.88
N VAL A 121 -12.56 3.53 -4.59
CA VAL A 121 -12.21 4.90 -4.22
C VAL A 121 -13.34 5.49 -3.38
N VAL A 122 -13.00 6.04 -2.22
CA VAL A 122 -13.92 6.77 -1.37
C VAL A 122 -14.13 8.19 -1.91
N LYS A 123 -13.02 8.89 -2.18
CA LYS A 123 -13.00 10.21 -2.80
C LYS A 123 -11.55 10.53 -3.24
N ASP A 124 -11.39 11.08 -4.43
CA ASP A 124 -10.10 11.52 -4.99
C ASP A 124 -8.97 10.47 -4.78
N LEU A 125 -7.98 10.78 -3.96
CA LEU A 125 -6.83 9.92 -3.65
C LEU A 125 -7.04 9.01 -2.42
N VAL A 126 -8.26 8.91 -1.91
CA VAL A 126 -8.60 8.13 -0.72
C VAL A 126 -9.21 6.79 -1.13
N PRO A 127 -8.46 5.67 -1.10
CA PRO A 127 -8.99 4.34 -1.33
C PRO A 127 -9.71 3.79 -0.10
N ASP A 128 -10.66 2.87 -0.31
CA ASP A 128 -11.25 2.05 0.75
C ASP A 128 -10.30 0.90 1.11
N LEU A 129 -9.89 0.85 2.36
CA LEU A 129 -8.99 -0.17 2.91
C LEU A 129 -9.71 -1.24 3.74
N THR A 130 -11.05 -1.27 3.74
CA THR A 130 -11.84 -2.19 4.57
C THR A 130 -11.46 -3.64 4.32
N ASN A 131 -11.43 -4.08 3.06
CA ASN A 131 -11.05 -5.45 2.70
C ASN A 131 -9.59 -5.75 3.06
N PHE A 132 -8.68 -4.80 2.84
CA PHE A 132 -7.26 -4.94 3.19
C PHE A 132 -7.07 -5.20 4.70
N TYR A 133 -7.76 -4.44 5.55
CA TYR A 133 -7.69 -4.65 7.01
C TYR A 133 -8.44 -5.90 7.47
N ALA A 134 -9.51 -6.30 6.80
CA ALA A 134 -10.17 -7.58 7.07
C ALA A 134 -9.22 -8.77 6.81
N GLN A 135 -8.46 -8.73 5.72
CA GLN A 135 -7.43 -9.73 5.41
C GLN A 135 -6.28 -9.72 6.41
N TYR A 136 -5.87 -8.54 6.87
CA TYR A 136 -4.89 -8.41 7.95
C TYR A 136 -5.43 -8.99 9.27
N ALA A 137 -6.65 -8.70 9.64
CA ALA A 137 -7.27 -9.26 10.85
C ALA A 137 -7.40 -10.80 10.77
N ALA A 138 -7.65 -11.33 9.56
CA ALA A 138 -7.83 -12.77 9.35
C ALA A 138 -6.56 -13.60 9.64
N ILE A 139 -5.37 -13.00 9.66
CA ILE A 139 -4.13 -13.69 10.04
C ILE A 139 -3.85 -13.61 11.54
N LYS A 140 -4.77 -13.09 12.34
CA LYS A 140 -4.67 -12.95 13.80
C LYS A 140 -3.33 -12.28 14.20
N PRO A 141 -3.15 -10.97 13.88
CA PRO A 141 -1.86 -10.28 14.01
C PRO A 141 -1.53 -9.89 15.46
N TRP A 142 -1.53 -10.87 16.34
CA TRP A 142 -1.14 -10.75 17.75
C TRP A 142 -0.43 -12.03 18.19
N MET A 143 0.34 -11.94 19.26
CA MET A 143 1.00 -13.11 19.85
C MET A 143 -0.06 -14.08 20.38
N TRP A 144 -0.01 -15.32 19.95
CA TRP A 144 -0.93 -16.37 20.36
C TRP A 144 -0.18 -17.38 21.20
N THR A 145 -0.46 -17.36 22.50
CA THR A 145 0.20 -18.21 23.50
C THR A 145 -0.84 -18.99 24.29
N GLN A 146 -0.53 -20.25 24.60
CA GLN A 146 -1.34 -21.13 25.42
C GLN A 146 -0.74 -21.27 26.84
N SER A 147 0.57 -21.13 26.95
CA SER A 147 1.28 -21.20 28.23
C SER A 147 1.05 -19.94 29.08
N THR A 148 1.03 -20.11 30.39
CA THR A 148 0.98 -19.00 31.34
C THR A 148 2.28 -18.19 31.25
N PRO A 149 2.23 -16.85 31.13
CA PRO A 149 3.43 -16.03 31.13
C PRO A 149 4.15 -16.15 32.50
N PRO A 150 5.48 -16.00 32.53
CA PRO A 150 6.22 -15.92 33.80
C PRO A 150 5.63 -14.82 34.70
N PRO A 151 5.44 -15.06 35.99
CA PRO A 151 4.73 -14.12 36.88
C PRO A 151 5.53 -12.84 37.18
N ASP A 152 6.83 -12.88 36.98
CA ASP A 152 7.80 -11.83 37.38
C ASP A 152 8.54 -11.17 36.20
N ARG A 153 8.28 -11.63 34.98
CA ARG A 153 9.03 -11.15 33.81
C ARG A 153 8.26 -11.38 32.51
N GLU A 154 8.71 -10.74 31.46
CA GLU A 154 8.23 -10.95 30.08
C GLU A 154 8.69 -12.31 29.51
N ARG A 155 8.03 -12.75 28.42
CA ARG A 155 8.51 -13.88 27.61
C ARG A 155 9.83 -13.51 26.96
N LEU A 156 10.89 -14.22 27.29
CA LEU A 156 12.23 -13.95 26.77
C LEU A 156 12.34 -14.40 25.31
N GLN A 157 13.18 -13.71 24.57
CA GLN A 157 13.55 -14.03 23.20
C GLN A 157 15.07 -13.87 23.05
N SER A 158 15.74 -14.83 22.41
CA SER A 158 17.17 -14.72 22.11
C SER A 158 17.42 -13.62 21.07
N LYS A 159 18.65 -13.13 21.00
CA LYS A 159 19.05 -12.16 19.96
C LYS A 159 18.95 -12.76 18.55
N GLU A 160 19.28 -14.04 18.44
CA GLU A 160 19.21 -14.82 17.20
C GLU A 160 17.75 -14.99 16.73
N ASP A 161 16.82 -15.27 17.64
CA ASP A 161 15.41 -15.37 17.32
C ASP A 161 14.81 -13.99 16.99
N ARG A 162 15.24 -12.95 17.72
CA ARG A 162 14.82 -11.59 17.42
C ARG A 162 15.25 -11.16 16.01
N ALA A 163 16.47 -11.53 15.59
CA ALA A 163 17.00 -11.22 14.27
C ALA A 163 16.20 -11.86 13.12
N LYS A 164 15.48 -12.97 13.36
CA LYS A 164 14.58 -13.60 12.38
C LYS A 164 13.38 -12.70 12.01
N LEU A 165 13.06 -11.72 12.85
CA LEU A 165 11.95 -10.79 12.61
C LEU A 165 12.36 -9.56 11.82
N ASP A 166 13.66 -9.35 11.58
CA ASP A 166 14.14 -8.21 10.79
C ASP A 166 13.66 -8.33 9.34
N GLY A 167 13.16 -7.22 8.80
CA GLY A 167 12.50 -7.20 7.49
C GLY A 167 11.04 -7.68 7.50
N LEU A 168 10.45 -7.96 8.67
CA LEU A 168 9.07 -8.38 8.82
C LEU A 168 8.26 -7.39 9.66
N TYR A 169 8.72 -7.06 10.87
CA TYR A 169 7.98 -6.19 11.80
C TYR A 169 7.96 -4.70 11.37
N GLU A 170 8.87 -4.29 10.49
CA GLU A 170 8.93 -2.92 9.97
C GLU A 170 7.84 -2.59 8.95
N CYS A 171 6.98 -3.55 8.63
CA CYS A 171 5.85 -3.33 7.74
C CYS A 171 4.88 -2.28 8.32
N ILE A 172 4.64 -1.22 7.56
CA ILE A 172 3.79 -0.08 7.94
C ILE A 172 2.34 -0.20 7.41
N LEU A 173 1.96 -1.35 6.86
CA LEU A 173 0.62 -1.63 6.33
C LEU A 173 0.11 -0.58 5.32
N CYS A 174 1.00 -0.01 4.51
CA CYS A 174 0.67 1.03 3.53
C CYS A 174 -0.10 0.53 2.30
N ALA A 175 -0.31 -0.77 2.15
CA ALA A 175 -0.98 -1.46 1.05
C ALA A 175 -0.31 -1.34 -0.34
N SER A 176 0.82 -0.64 -0.52
CA SER A 176 1.50 -0.50 -1.81
C SER A 176 1.81 -1.84 -2.47
N CYS A 177 2.28 -2.83 -1.71
CA CYS A 177 2.61 -4.17 -2.21
C CYS A 177 1.38 -4.97 -2.63
N SER A 178 0.30 -4.94 -1.86
CA SER A 178 -0.96 -5.65 -2.18
C SER A 178 -1.59 -5.07 -3.44
N THR A 179 -1.66 -3.76 -3.55
CA THR A 179 -2.24 -3.08 -4.71
C THR A 179 -1.35 -3.11 -5.97
N SER A 180 -0.10 -3.55 -5.88
CA SER A 180 0.79 -3.81 -7.01
C SER A 180 0.80 -5.28 -7.46
N CYS A 181 0.07 -6.16 -6.76
CA CYS A 181 0.11 -7.59 -7.02
C CYS A 181 -1.01 -8.01 -7.99
N PRO A 182 -0.70 -8.52 -9.21
CA PRO A 182 -1.73 -8.97 -10.14
C PRO A 182 -2.64 -10.06 -9.57
N SER A 183 -2.09 -10.99 -8.77
CA SER A 183 -2.89 -12.01 -8.09
C SER A 183 -3.91 -11.40 -7.12
N TYR A 184 -3.56 -10.29 -6.46
CA TYR A 184 -4.48 -9.58 -5.59
C TYR A 184 -5.57 -8.84 -6.37
N TRP A 185 -5.25 -8.29 -7.53
CA TRP A 185 -6.24 -7.62 -8.38
C TRP A 185 -7.39 -8.54 -8.79
N TRP A 186 -7.06 -9.79 -9.13
CA TRP A 186 -8.04 -10.77 -9.65
C TRP A 186 -8.69 -11.63 -8.57
N ASN A 187 -8.09 -11.75 -7.39
CA ASN A 187 -8.55 -12.61 -6.31
C ASN A 187 -8.57 -11.87 -4.96
N GLY A 188 -8.79 -10.57 -4.95
CA GLY A 188 -8.78 -9.74 -3.75
C GLY A 188 -9.87 -10.09 -2.73
N ASP A 189 -10.85 -10.87 -3.11
CA ASP A 189 -11.89 -11.44 -2.24
C ASP A 189 -11.38 -12.59 -1.35
N ARG A 190 -10.41 -13.37 -1.83
CA ARG A 190 -9.94 -14.60 -1.17
C ARG A 190 -8.44 -14.64 -0.89
N TYR A 191 -7.63 -14.09 -1.78
CA TYR A 191 -6.17 -14.03 -1.62
C TYR A 191 -5.79 -12.98 -0.58
N LEU A 192 -5.07 -13.40 0.46
CA LEU A 192 -4.69 -12.51 1.57
C LEU A 192 -3.77 -11.35 1.15
N GLY A 193 -3.05 -11.52 0.07
CA GLY A 193 -2.13 -10.50 -0.43
C GLY A 193 -0.78 -10.45 0.28
N PRO A 194 0.19 -9.76 -0.35
CA PRO A 194 1.57 -9.76 0.14
C PRO A 194 1.74 -9.15 1.54
N ALA A 195 1.00 -8.10 1.88
CA ALA A 195 1.14 -7.45 3.18
C ALA A 195 0.66 -8.35 4.33
N ALA A 196 -0.54 -8.93 4.21
CA ALA A 196 -1.07 -9.84 5.22
C ALA A 196 -0.20 -11.10 5.35
N LEU A 197 0.30 -11.67 4.24
CA LEU A 197 1.16 -12.85 4.27
C LEU A 197 2.54 -12.55 4.85
N LEU A 198 3.12 -11.38 4.62
CA LEU A 198 4.35 -10.97 5.29
C LEU A 198 4.14 -10.87 6.80
N GLN A 199 3.02 -10.29 7.22
CA GLN A 199 2.67 -10.19 8.63
C GLN A 199 2.31 -11.57 9.25
N ALA A 200 1.71 -12.47 8.48
CA ALA A 200 1.52 -13.85 8.95
C ALA A 200 2.86 -14.54 9.25
N TYR A 201 3.83 -14.40 8.34
CA TYR A 201 5.17 -14.96 8.54
C TYR A 201 5.88 -14.31 9.74
N ARG A 202 5.68 -13.03 9.99
CA ARG A 202 6.21 -12.32 11.18
C ARG A 202 5.79 -13.04 12.47
N TRP A 203 4.53 -13.48 12.58
CA TRP A 203 4.04 -14.19 13.75
C TRP A 203 4.48 -15.66 13.79
N ILE A 204 4.53 -16.32 12.64
CA ILE A 204 5.04 -17.69 12.52
C ILE A 204 6.53 -17.78 12.92
N ALA A 205 7.33 -16.77 12.59
CA ALA A 205 8.75 -16.71 12.87
C ALA A 205 9.08 -16.22 14.31
N ASP A 206 8.11 -15.73 15.07
CA ASP A 206 8.30 -15.24 16.43
C ASP A 206 8.40 -16.44 17.40
N SER A 207 9.56 -16.65 17.99
CA SER A 207 9.81 -17.76 18.92
C SER A 207 8.97 -17.75 20.20
N ARG A 208 8.28 -16.67 20.46
CA ARG A 208 7.37 -16.51 21.59
C ARG A 208 5.92 -16.88 21.25
N ASP A 209 5.59 -17.00 19.96
CA ASP A 209 4.28 -17.46 19.48
C ASP A 209 4.25 -18.99 19.53
N GLU A 210 3.20 -19.55 20.13
CA GLU A 210 3.09 -21.00 20.38
C GLU A 210 2.14 -21.68 19.39
N SER A 211 1.59 -20.94 18.40
CA SER A 211 0.55 -21.43 17.50
C SER A 211 1.00 -21.48 16.02
N MET A 212 2.29 -21.79 15.78
CA MET A 212 2.83 -21.93 14.43
C MET A 212 2.02 -22.95 13.61
N GLY A 213 1.65 -24.10 14.22
CA GLY A 213 0.88 -25.16 13.56
C GLY A 213 -0.45 -24.65 13.03
N GLU A 214 -1.24 -24.09 13.91
CA GLU A 214 -2.58 -23.57 13.61
C GLU A 214 -2.53 -22.39 12.61
N ARG A 215 -1.49 -21.55 12.69
CA ARG A 215 -1.30 -20.48 11.70
C ARG A 215 -1.01 -21.02 10.30
N LEU A 216 -0.21 -22.07 10.19
CA LEU A 216 0.07 -22.72 8.91
C LEU A 216 -1.18 -23.42 8.35
N ASP A 217 -1.97 -24.09 9.21
CA ASP A 217 -3.24 -24.73 8.81
C ASP A 217 -4.22 -23.72 8.26
N GLU A 218 -4.37 -22.56 8.89
CA GLU A 218 -5.24 -21.48 8.42
C GLU A 218 -4.79 -20.87 7.09
N LEU A 219 -3.51 -20.94 6.75
CA LEU A 219 -2.94 -20.43 5.50
C LEU A 219 -2.94 -21.47 4.38
N GLU A 220 -3.01 -22.77 4.70
CA GLU A 220 -2.98 -23.87 3.74
C GLU A 220 -4.29 -23.97 2.96
N ASP A 221 -4.50 -23.00 2.07
CA ASP A 221 -5.67 -22.88 1.21
C ASP A 221 -5.24 -22.45 -0.20
N PRO A 222 -5.78 -23.05 -1.27
CA PRO A 222 -5.43 -22.75 -2.65
C PRO A 222 -5.58 -21.26 -3.01
N PHE A 223 -6.49 -20.55 -2.37
CA PHE A 223 -6.76 -19.13 -2.65
C PHE A 223 -6.03 -18.19 -1.67
N ARG A 224 -5.95 -18.52 -0.39
CA ARG A 224 -5.38 -17.63 0.63
C ARG A 224 -3.87 -17.42 0.46
N LEU A 225 -3.11 -18.49 0.19
CA LEU A 225 -1.65 -18.47 0.06
C LEU A 225 -1.18 -18.74 -1.37
N PHE A 226 -1.69 -19.81 -1.99
CA PHE A 226 -1.11 -20.37 -3.21
C PHE A 226 -1.43 -19.58 -4.48
N ARG A 227 -2.24 -18.51 -4.41
CA ARG A 227 -2.39 -17.53 -5.50
C ARG A 227 -1.16 -16.64 -5.69
N CYS A 228 -0.17 -16.70 -4.80
CA CYS A 228 1.12 -16.08 -5.05
C CYS A 228 1.90 -16.85 -6.13
N HIS A 229 2.14 -16.19 -7.27
CA HIS A 229 2.91 -16.73 -8.40
C HIS A 229 4.34 -16.16 -8.48
N THR A 230 4.83 -15.57 -7.40
CA THR A 230 6.22 -15.04 -7.27
C THR A 230 6.56 -14.00 -8.36
N ILE A 231 5.61 -13.11 -8.70
CA ILE A 231 5.80 -12.03 -9.69
C ILE A 231 6.77 -10.95 -9.16
N MET A 232 6.91 -10.82 -7.84
CA MET A 232 7.84 -9.93 -7.13
C MET A 232 7.52 -8.42 -7.19
N ASN A 233 6.43 -7.99 -7.80
CA ASN A 233 6.01 -6.58 -7.77
C ASN A 233 5.90 -6.04 -6.34
N CYS A 234 5.44 -6.87 -5.40
CA CYS A 234 5.31 -6.52 -3.99
C CYS A 234 6.64 -6.12 -3.33
N THR A 235 7.72 -6.78 -3.70
CA THR A 235 9.07 -6.47 -3.19
C THR A 235 9.62 -5.20 -3.83
N ASN A 236 9.44 -5.06 -5.14
CA ASN A 236 9.97 -3.93 -5.90
C ASN A 236 9.30 -2.60 -5.52
N THR A 237 8.02 -2.63 -5.13
CA THR A 237 7.24 -1.43 -4.80
C THR A 237 7.29 -1.05 -3.31
N CYS A 238 7.86 -1.90 -2.44
CA CYS A 238 7.82 -1.67 -1.01
C CYS A 238 8.64 -0.43 -0.59
N PRO A 239 8.02 0.63 -0.04
CA PRO A 239 8.74 1.85 0.35
C PRO A 239 9.64 1.66 1.57
N LYS A 240 9.55 0.50 2.25
CA LYS A 240 10.43 0.10 3.37
C LYS A 240 11.47 -0.94 2.94
N SER A 241 11.58 -1.23 1.63
CA SER A 241 12.50 -2.23 1.07
C SER A 241 12.36 -3.63 1.67
N LEU A 242 11.14 -3.99 2.12
CA LEU A 242 10.85 -5.32 2.65
C LEU A 242 10.65 -6.32 1.50
N ASN A 243 10.74 -7.62 1.83
CA ASN A 243 10.58 -8.69 0.85
C ASN A 243 9.39 -9.61 1.17
N PRO A 244 8.15 -9.21 0.82
CA PRO A 244 6.98 -10.07 1.01
C PRO A 244 7.06 -11.38 0.22
N GLY A 245 7.69 -11.37 -0.96
CA GLY A 245 7.87 -12.57 -1.78
C GLY A 245 8.68 -13.65 -1.07
N LYS A 246 9.77 -13.27 -0.38
CA LYS A 246 10.56 -14.18 0.45
C LYS A 246 9.73 -14.74 1.61
N ALA A 247 9.02 -13.90 2.35
CA ALA A 247 8.17 -14.32 3.46
C ALA A 247 7.12 -15.36 3.03
N ILE A 248 6.44 -15.12 1.89
CA ILE A 248 5.48 -16.06 1.32
C ILE A 248 6.16 -17.38 0.92
N GLY A 249 7.36 -17.31 0.34
CA GLY A 249 8.16 -18.48 0.00
C GLY A 249 8.48 -19.35 1.22
N GLU A 250 8.85 -18.72 2.33
CA GLU A 250 9.12 -19.42 3.59
C GLU A 250 7.88 -20.11 4.17
N ILE A 251 6.71 -19.45 4.16
CA ILE A 251 5.45 -20.08 4.57
C ILE A 251 5.17 -21.33 3.71
N LYS A 252 5.28 -21.22 2.39
CA LYS A 252 5.09 -22.36 1.49
C LYS A 252 6.06 -23.51 1.76
N ARG A 253 7.35 -23.19 2.01
CA ARG A 253 8.36 -24.17 2.38
C ARG A 253 8.02 -24.88 3.69
N MET A 254 7.58 -24.15 4.71
CA MET A 254 7.21 -24.73 6.00
C MET A 254 6.00 -25.67 5.88
N ILE A 255 4.98 -25.32 5.12
CA ILE A 255 3.84 -26.19 4.84
C ILE A 255 4.29 -27.47 4.12
N ALA A 256 5.10 -27.35 3.07
CA ALA A 256 5.61 -28.50 2.33
C ALA A 256 6.43 -29.45 3.21
N MET A 257 7.26 -28.93 4.14
CA MET A 257 8.04 -29.74 5.06
C MET A 257 7.21 -30.46 6.14
N ARG A 258 6.00 -29.97 6.44
CA ARG A 258 5.08 -30.67 7.36
C ARG A 258 4.38 -31.86 6.70
N ALA A 259 4.27 -31.85 5.37
CA ALA A 259 3.62 -32.91 4.60
C ALA A 259 4.55 -34.08 4.27
N LEU A 260 5.86 -33.98 4.57
CA LEU A 260 6.87 -35.02 4.42
C LEU A 260 7.10 -35.76 5.74
#